data_5f14a2de9ca3a22d0aef0aafdaa73fea
#
_entry.id   5f14a2de9ca3a22d0aef0aafdaa73fea
#
_cell.length_a   1.000
_cell.length_b   1.000
_cell.length_c   1.000
_cell.angle_alpha   90.00
_cell.angle_beta   90.00
_cell.angle_gamma   90.00
#
_symmetry.space_group_name_H-M   'P 1'
#
loop_
_entity.id
_entity.type
_entity.pdbx_description
1 polymer ?
#
loop_
_entity_poly.entity_id
_entity_poly.type
_entity_poly.pdbx_seq_one_letter_code
_entity_poly.pdbx_strand_id
1 'polypeptide(L)'
;YALAPVTVGALRRNAPELERPFYVKGFTVLGPLAFVIASFIVYWSGWNVISWLLGAQIVLFALYVIFKRYVPTQEVSLAQQLKSSTWLLVYYILMILASYLGSFGDGASHLLAAPFDTLLVMVISLGCYYWGIRSGLPKALIKNDDEA
;
A
#
# COMPACT_ATOMS: atom_id res chain seq x y z
N TYR A 1 5.95 -1.67 -7.29
CA TYR A 1 6.86 -2.53 -6.50
C TYR A 1 6.60 -2.43 -4.99
N ALA A 2 6.24 -1.26 -4.43
CA ALA A 2 6.01 -1.07 -2.98
C ALA A 2 4.93 -2.00 -2.40
N LEU A 3 3.93 -2.40 -3.17
CA LEU A 3 2.84 -3.27 -2.69
C LEU A 3 3.27 -4.73 -2.50
N ALA A 4 4.28 -5.20 -3.22
CA ALA A 4 4.72 -6.60 -3.16
C ALA A 4 5.08 -7.08 -1.73
N PRO A 5 5.86 -6.33 -0.92
CA PRO A 5 6.15 -6.73 0.46
C PRO A 5 4.89 -6.86 1.34
N VAL A 6 3.89 -5.99 1.13
CA VAL A 6 2.62 -6.03 1.88
C VAL A 6 1.82 -7.26 1.48
N THR A 7 1.71 -7.55 0.17
CA THR A 7 1.00 -8.72 -0.35
C THR A 7 1.62 -10.01 0.16
N VAL A 8 2.95 -10.15 0.09
CA VAL A 8 3.65 -11.34 0.61
C VAL A 8 3.45 -11.47 2.13
N GLY A 9 3.49 -10.37 2.87
CA GLY A 9 3.22 -10.36 4.30
C GLY A 9 1.79 -10.80 4.65
N ALA A 10 0.80 -10.32 3.90
CA ALA A 10 -0.61 -10.68 4.07
C ALA A 10 -0.84 -12.18 3.73
N LEU A 11 -0.27 -12.68 2.62
CA LEU A 11 -0.36 -14.10 2.25
C LEU A 11 0.31 -15.01 3.27
N ARG A 12 1.45 -14.62 3.84
CA ARG A 12 2.11 -15.42 4.88
C ARG A 12 1.29 -15.52 6.15
N ARG A 13 0.51 -14.48 6.44
CA ARG A 13 -0.36 -14.46 7.62
C ARG A 13 -1.66 -15.23 7.40
N ASN A 14 -2.32 -15.04 6.26
CA ASN A 14 -3.68 -15.52 6.01
C ASN A 14 -3.73 -16.91 5.38
N ALA A 15 -2.66 -17.35 4.74
CA ALA A 15 -2.56 -18.67 4.10
C ALA A 15 -1.17 -19.29 4.38
N PRO A 16 -0.88 -19.69 5.62
CA PRO A 16 0.42 -20.26 6.01
C PRO A 16 0.69 -21.61 5.35
N GLU A 17 -0.34 -22.36 4.94
CA GLU A 17 -0.25 -23.70 4.36
C GLU A 17 0.09 -23.70 2.86
N LEU A 18 0.03 -22.55 2.17
CA LEU A 18 0.39 -22.51 0.76
C LEU A 18 1.84 -22.92 0.57
N GLU A 19 2.06 -23.93 -0.25
CA GLU A 19 3.40 -24.36 -0.66
C GLU A 19 4.11 -23.20 -1.38
N ARG A 20 5.30 -22.88 -0.89
CA ARG A 20 6.08 -21.76 -1.40
C ARG A 20 7.39 -22.29 -1.94
N PRO A 21 7.60 -22.25 -3.28
CA PRO A 21 8.84 -22.74 -3.89
C PRO A 21 10.07 -21.94 -3.43
N PHE A 22 9.84 -20.71 -2.93
CA PHE A 22 10.89 -19.83 -2.43
C PHE A 22 10.55 -19.20 -1.08
N TYR A 23 11.42 -19.41 -0.10
CA TYR A 23 11.26 -18.87 1.25
C TYR A 23 12.39 -17.90 1.61
N VAL A 24 12.06 -16.61 1.78
CA VAL A 24 13.01 -15.61 2.27
C VAL A 24 13.06 -15.65 3.78
N LYS A 25 14.20 -16.10 4.34
CA LYS A 25 14.47 -16.02 5.77
C LYS A 25 14.56 -14.53 6.19
N GLY A 26 13.96 -14.17 7.35
CA GLY A 26 14.02 -12.79 7.84
C GLY A 26 13.04 -11.82 7.16
N PHE A 27 12.05 -12.29 6.40
CA PHE A 27 11.04 -11.44 5.75
C PHE A 27 10.30 -10.52 6.73
N THR A 28 10.21 -10.89 8.02
CA THR A 28 9.59 -10.07 9.07
C THR A 28 10.27 -8.70 9.21
N VAL A 29 11.58 -8.63 8.93
CA VAL A 29 12.35 -7.38 8.93
C VAL A 29 12.51 -6.82 7.52
N LEU A 30 12.79 -7.69 6.54
CA LEU A 30 13.02 -7.27 5.17
C LEU A 30 11.77 -6.69 4.50
N GLY A 31 10.58 -7.21 4.82
CA GLY A 31 9.32 -6.73 4.26
C GLY A 31 9.03 -5.27 4.61
N PRO A 32 8.94 -4.90 5.90
CA PRO A 32 8.74 -3.51 6.29
C PRO A 32 9.88 -2.60 5.83
N LEU A 33 11.14 -3.06 5.86
CA LEU A 33 12.29 -2.29 5.38
C LEU A 33 12.16 -1.97 3.89
N ALA A 34 11.84 -2.96 3.06
CA ALA A 34 11.64 -2.78 1.62
C ALA A 34 10.50 -1.80 1.31
N PHE A 35 9.39 -1.87 2.09
CA PHE A 35 8.28 -0.94 1.93
C PHE A 35 8.68 0.50 2.32
N VAL A 36 9.42 0.68 3.42
CA VAL A 36 9.93 2.00 3.85
C VAL A 36 10.88 2.58 2.81
N ILE A 37 11.82 1.80 2.28
CA ILE A 37 12.76 2.25 1.24
C ILE A 37 11.99 2.68 -0.01
N ALA A 38 11.02 1.87 -0.46
CA ALA A 38 10.18 2.22 -1.59
C ALA A 38 9.39 3.52 -1.35
N SER A 39 8.89 3.74 -0.13
CA SER A 39 8.20 4.98 0.26
C SER A 39 9.14 6.19 0.25
N PHE A 40 10.40 6.03 0.63
CA PHE A 40 11.40 7.08 0.51
C PHE A 40 11.69 7.43 -0.94
N ILE A 41 11.82 6.44 -1.82
CA ILE A 41 12.01 6.69 -3.26
C ILE A 41 10.83 7.50 -3.81
N VAL A 42 9.60 7.17 -3.42
CA VAL A 42 8.42 7.93 -3.78
C VAL A 42 8.51 9.35 -3.21
N TYR A 43 8.81 9.52 -1.92
CA TYR A 43 8.92 10.83 -1.27
C TYR A 43 9.97 11.73 -1.94
N TRP A 44 11.14 11.19 -2.27
CA TRP A 44 12.23 11.92 -2.92
C TRP A 44 11.97 12.23 -4.41
N SER A 45 10.90 11.67 -4.99
CA SER A 45 10.46 12.10 -6.33
C SER A 45 9.89 13.54 -6.34
N GLY A 46 9.60 14.10 -5.16
CA GLY A 46 9.15 15.48 -4.97
C GLY A 46 7.67 15.69 -5.18
N TRP A 47 7.18 16.81 -4.64
CA TRP A 47 5.75 17.17 -4.61
C TRP A 47 5.06 17.10 -5.97
N ASN A 48 5.66 17.67 -6.99
CA ASN A 48 5.06 17.74 -8.34
C ASN A 48 4.79 16.34 -8.91
N VAL A 49 5.73 15.39 -8.72
CA VAL A 49 5.59 14.02 -9.22
C VAL A 49 4.57 13.24 -8.39
N ILE A 50 4.66 13.37 -7.07
CA ILE A 50 3.79 12.63 -6.15
C ILE A 50 2.33 13.06 -6.29
N SER A 51 2.06 14.36 -6.34
CA SER A 51 0.70 14.89 -6.44
C SER A 51 -0.01 14.37 -7.70
N TRP A 52 0.67 14.33 -8.84
CA TRP A 52 0.14 13.76 -10.07
C TRP A 52 -0.01 12.23 -10.01
N LEU A 53 1.04 11.54 -9.59
CA LEU A 53 1.06 10.08 -9.57
C LEU A 53 0.02 9.50 -8.61
N LEU A 54 0.03 9.95 -7.37
CA LEU A 54 -0.89 9.43 -6.35
C LEU A 54 -2.29 10.00 -6.52
N GLY A 55 -2.43 11.24 -7.01
CA GLY A 55 -3.71 11.80 -7.39
C GLY A 55 -4.38 10.97 -8.49
N ALA A 56 -3.64 10.61 -9.54
CA ALA A 56 -4.13 9.73 -10.60
C ALA A 56 -4.55 8.34 -10.05
N GLN A 57 -3.80 7.77 -9.10
CA GLN A 57 -4.18 6.51 -8.44
C GLN A 57 -5.49 6.61 -7.68
N ILE A 58 -5.73 7.72 -6.98
CA ILE A 58 -7.00 7.95 -6.27
C ILE A 58 -8.15 8.07 -7.27
N VAL A 59 -7.96 8.78 -8.39
CA VAL A 59 -8.97 8.88 -9.46
C VAL A 59 -9.26 7.51 -10.07
N LEU A 60 -8.23 6.72 -10.40
CA LEU A 60 -8.41 5.36 -10.93
C LEU A 60 -9.14 4.45 -9.93
N PHE A 61 -8.86 4.59 -8.64
CA PHE A 61 -9.59 3.86 -7.61
C PHE A 61 -11.06 4.26 -7.55
N ALA A 62 -11.37 5.55 -7.63
CA ALA A 62 -12.75 6.05 -7.67
C ALA A 62 -13.49 5.52 -8.91
N LEU A 63 -12.85 5.57 -10.09
CA LEU A 63 -13.39 5.00 -11.31
C LEU A 63 -13.64 3.49 -11.18
N TYR A 64 -12.71 2.74 -10.60
CA TYR A 64 -12.89 1.33 -10.33
C TYR A 64 -14.14 1.05 -9.47
N VAL A 65 -14.34 1.82 -8.39
CA VAL A 65 -15.52 1.68 -7.52
C VAL A 65 -16.81 1.95 -8.28
N ILE A 66 -16.82 2.98 -9.14
CA ILE A 66 -17.98 3.34 -9.96
C ILE A 66 -18.29 2.24 -10.98
N PHE A 67 -17.29 1.83 -11.77
CA PHE A 67 -17.47 0.85 -12.84
C PHE A 67 -17.73 -0.56 -12.31
N LYS A 68 -17.17 -0.94 -11.17
CA LYS A 68 -17.45 -2.24 -10.56
C LYS A 68 -18.93 -2.46 -10.23
N ARG A 69 -19.68 -1.37 -10.07
CA ARG A 69 -21.13 -1.43 -9.85
C ARG A 69 -21.87 -1.99 -11.08
N TYR A 70 -21.27 -1.85 -12.27
CA TYR A 70 -21.84 -2.29 -13.56
C TYR A 70 -21.30 -3.65 -14.03
N VAL A 71 -20.19 -4.11 -13.47
CA VAL A 71 -19.57 -5.39 -13.83
C VAL A 71 -19.82 -6.39 -12.70
N PRO A 72 -20.68 -7.39 -12.90
CA PRO A 72 -20.87 -8.47 -11.93
C PRO A 72 -19.58 -9.28 -11.82
N THR A 73 -18.85 -9.09 -10.74
CA THR A 73 -17.64 -9.85 -10.46
C THR A 73 -17.91 -10.86 -9.35
N GLN A 74 -17.40 -12.07 -9.56
CA GLN A 74 -17.59 -13.24 -8.72
C GLN A 74 -17.13 -13.05 -7.27
N GLU A 75 -17.82 -13.68 -6.34
CA GLU A 75 -17.42 -14.20 -5.03
C GLU A 75 -17.05 -13.23 -3.89
N VAL A 76 -16.49 -12.05 -4.14
CA VAL A 76 -16.13 -11.13 -3.04
C VAL A 76 -16.98 -9.86 -3.08
N SER A 77 -17.66 -9.53 -1.98
CA SER A 77 -18.47 -8.32 -1.89
C SER A 77 -17.60 -7.07 -2.06
N LEU A 78 -18.15 -6.04 -2.73
CA LEU A 78 -17.48 -4.75 -2.93
C LEU A 78 -17.05 -4.13 -1.60
N ALA A 79 -17.88 -4.25 -0.56
CA ALA A 79 -17.57 -3.76 0.77
C ALA A 79 -16.31 -4.43 1.38
N GLN A 80 -16.14 -5.71 1.14
CA GLN A 80 -15.00 -6.48 1.64
C GLN A 80 -13.70 -6.11 0.90
N GLN A 81 -13.78 -5.87 -0.41
CA GLN A 81 -12.65 -5.40 -1.20
C GLN A 81 -12.24 -3.97 -0.82
N LEU A 82 -13.21 -3.07 -0.64
CA LEU A 82 -12.96 -1.71 -0.17
C LEU A 82 -12.30 -1.71 1.20
N LYS A 83 -12.81 -2.51 2.13
CA LYS A 83 -12.22 -2.65 3.47
C LYS A 83 -10.78 -3.13 3.41
N SER A 84 -10.46 -4.08 2.53
CA SER A 84 -9.09 -4.59 2.34
C SER A 84 -8.16 -3.57 1.69
N SER A 85 -8.69 -2.62 0.90
CA SER A 85 -7.91 -1.63 0.16
C SER A 85 -7.84 -0.26 0.85
N THR A 86 -8.59 -0.03 1.93
CA THR A 86 -8.68 1.28 2.61
C THR A 86 -7.30 1.77 3.08
N TRP A 87 -6.45 0.87 3.60
CA TRP A 87 -5.09 1.23 4.03
C TRP A 87 -4.26 1.86 2.91
N LEU A 88 -4.47 1.42 1.66
CA LEU A 88 -3.73 1.94 0.50
C LEU A 88 -4.16 3.37 0.15
N LEU A 89 -5.47 3.66 0.22
CA LEU A 89 -5.97 5.02 0.03
C LEU A 89 -5.45 5.97 1.10
N VAL A 90 -5.48 5.53 2.36
CA VAL A 90 -4.93 6.31 3.48
C VAL A 90 -3.44 6.53 3.29
N TYR A 91 -2.69 5.50 2.86
CA TYR A 91 -1.27 5.64 2.53
C TYR A 91 -1.04 6.71 1.44
N TYR A 92 -1.81 6.69 0.35
CA TYR A 92 -1.67 7.70 -0.71
C TYR A 92 -1.95 9.11 -0.21
N ILE A 93 -3.03 9.30 0.55
CA ILE A 93 -3.38 10.60 1.12
C ILE A 93 -2.28 11.09 2.06
N LEU A 94 -1.80 10.24 2.96
CA LEU A 94 -0.74 10.60 3.91
C LEU A 94 0.59 10.90 3.22
N MET A 95 0.94 10.17 2.16
CA MET A 95 2.15 10.45 1.37
C MET A 95 2.05 11.77 0.60
N ILE A 96 0.88 12.11 0.05
CA ILE A 96 0.62 13.41 -0.59
C ILE A 96 0.79 14.53 0.44
N LEU A 97 0.19 14.40 1.62
CA LEU A 97 0.31 15.38 2.69
C LEU A 97 1.76 15.52 3.19
N ALA A 98 2.44 14.39 3.42
CA ALA A 98 3.84 14.41 3.84
C ALA A 98 4.75 15.06 2.80
N SER A 99 4.52 14.82 1.52
CA SER A 99 5.27 15.46 0.44
C SER A 99 4.99 16.96 0.33
N TYR A 100 3.74 17.38 0.52
CA TYR A 100 3.38 18.79 0.53
C TYR A 100 4.00 19.55 1.70
N LEU A 101 3.94 18.96 2.90
CA LEU A 101 4.46 19.58 4.14
C LEU A 101 5.98 19.48 4.27
N GLY A 102 6.58 18.51 3.60
CA GLY A 102 8.01 18.22 3.68
C GLY A 102 8.90 19.25 3.01
N SER A 103 10.20 18.99 3.10
CA SER A 103 11.24 19.89 2.59
C SER A 103 11.71 19.53 1.18
N PHE A 104 11.20 18.44 0.60
CA PHE A 104 11.74 17.88 -0.63
C PHE A 104 10.88 18.22 -1.86
N GLY A 105 11.51 18.83 -2.87
CA GLY A 105 10.94 19.13 -4.19
C GLY A 105 10.31 20.51 -4.31
N ASP A 106 10.26 20.99 -5.55
CA ASP A 106 9.65 22.28 -5.87
C ASP A 106 8.15 22.26 -5.64
N GLY A 107 7.61 23.34 -5.07
CA GLY A 107 6.19 23.50 -4.79
C GLY A 107 5.72 22.89 -3.46
N ALA A 108 6.60 22.25 -2.69
CA ALA A 108 6.33 21.89 -1.31
C ALA A 108 6.27 23.11 -0.40
N SER A 109 5.54 23.02 0.71
CA SER A 109 5.38 24.14 1.65
C SER A 109 6.59 24.37 2.55
N HIS A 110 7.52 23.42 2.62
CA HIS A 110 8.73 23.43 3.46
C HIS A 110 8.47 23.68 4.96
N LEU A 111 7.29 23.28 5.45
CA LEU A 111 6.92 23.43 6.86
C LEU A 111 7.67 22.44 7.77
N LEU A 112 7.93 21.24 7.25
CA LEU A 112 8.68 20.21 7.96
C LEU A 112 10.09 20.12 7.38
N ALA A 113 11.06 20.56 8.18
CA ALA A 113 12.48 20.45 7.81
C ALA A 113 13.02 19.04 8.11
N ALA A 114 14.05 18.63 7.37
CA ALA A 114 14.80 17.42 7.69
C ALA A 114 15.39 17.52 9.13
N PRO A 115 15.38 16.42 9.91
CA PRO A 115 14.97 15.04 9.58
C PRO A 115 13.51 14.70 9.87
N PHE A 116 12.68 15.66 10.30
CA PHE A 116 11.30 15.39 10.75
C PHE A 116 10.39 14.91 9.62
N ASP A 117 10.54 15.43 8.43
CA ASP A 117 9.82 14.99 7.22
C ASP A 117 10.13 13.52 6.89
N THR A 118 11.40 13.14 6.93
CA THR A 118 11.86 11.76 6.70
C THR A 118 11.34 10.80 7.78
N LEU A 119 11.38 11.22 9.04
CA LEU A 119 10.82 10.44 10.15
C LEU A 119 9.31 10.26 9.99
N LEU A 120 8.59 11.29 9.57
CA LEU A 120 7.14 11.22 9.30
C LEU A 120 6.84 10.18 8.22
N VAL A 121 7.56 10.21 7.09
CA VAL A 121 7.40 9.23 6.00
C VAL A 121 7.68 7.81 6.49
N MET A 122 8.71 7.61 7.33
CA MET A 122 9.01 6.30 7.91
C MET A 122 7.87 5.79 8.80
N VAL A 123 7.32 6.63 9.68
CA VAL A 123 6.21 6.27 10.57
C VAL A 123 4.95 5.94 9.77
N ILE A 124 4.60 6.76 8.78
CA ILE A 124 3.46 6.51 7.87
C ILE A 124 3.63 5.17 7.17
N SER A 125 4.82 4.92 6.63
CA SER A 125 5.11 3.68 5.89
C SER A 125 4.98 2.44 6.77
N LEU A 126 5.58 2.45 7.96
CA LEU A 126 5.47 1.33 8.90
C LEU A 126 4.03 1.10 9.36
N GLY A 127 3.30 2.16 9.70
CA GLY A 127 1.90 2.06 10.10
C GLY A 127 1.03 1.46 9.00
N CYS A 128 1.14 1.97 7.77
CA CYS A 128 0.40 1.48 6.62
C CYS A 128 0.81 0.05 6.22
N TYR A 129 2.09 -0.31 6.33
CA TYR A 129 2.58 -1.67 6.08
C TYR A 129 1.89 -2.69 6.98
N TYR A 130 1.93 -2.47 8.30
CA TYR A 130 1.31 -3.40 9.26
C TYR A 130 -0.21 -3.40 9.17
N TRP A 131 -0.83 -2.26 8.85
CA TRP A 131 -2.26 -2.21 8.58
C TRP A 131 -2.62 -3.01 7.33
N GLY A 132 -1.87 -2.83 6.23
CA GLY A 132 -2.07 -3.56 4.99
C GLY A 132 -2.00 -5.09 5.15
N ILE A 133 -1.00 -5.58 5.90
CA ILE A 133 -0.90 -7.01 6.22
C ILE A 133 -2.13 -7.51 7.00
N ARG A 134 -2.66 -6.69 7.92
CA ARG A 134 -3.82 -7.08 8.75
C ARG A 134 -5.15 -7.00 8.00
N SER A 135 -5.26 -6.16 6.99
CA SER A 135 -6.48 -5.96 6.20
C SER A 135 -6.62 -6.93 5.01
N GLY A 136 -5.68 -7.86 4.82
CA GLY A 136 -5.75 -8.88 3.79
C GLY A 136 -7.02 -9.74 3.89
N LEU A 137 -7.49 -10.25 2.73
CA LEU A 137 -8.68 -11.10 2.65
C LEU A 137 -8.49 -12.40 3.46
N PRO A 138 -9.57 -12.93 4.10
CA PRO A 138 -9.52 -14.21 4.81
C PRO A 138 -9.22 -15.37 3.84
N LYS A 139 -8.58 -16.44 4.35
CA LYS A 139 -8.22 -17.65 3.60
C LYS A 139 -9.40 -18.27 2.81
N ALA A 140 -10.60 -18.25 3.36
CA ALA A 140 -11.79 -18.81 2.72
C ALA A 140 -12.12 -18.22 1.33
N LEU A 141 -11.51 -17.08 0.99
CA LEU A 141 -11.67 -16.41 -0.32
C LEU A 141 -10.48 -16.66 -1.27
N ILE A 142 -9.46 -17.38 -0.81
CA ILE A 142 -8.33 -17.80 -1.63
C ILE A 142 -8.70 -19.18 -2.16
N LYS A 143 -9.25 -19.24 -3.37
CA LYS A 143 -9.62 -20.49 -4.02
C LYS A 143 -8.33 -21.26 -4.37
N ASN A 144 -8.24 -22.51 -3.96
CA ASN A 144 -7.21 -23.41 -4.46
C ASN A 144 -7.61 -23.79 -5.89
N ASP A 145 -6.79 -23.41 -6.88
CA ASP A 145 -6.99 -23.80 -8.29
C ASP A 145 -6.84 -25.32 -8.53
N ASP A 146 -6.56 -26.08 -7.48
CA ASP A 146 -6.33 -27.53 -7.51
C ASP A 146 -7.64 -28.36 -7.44
N GLU A 147 -8.82 -27.71 -7.37
CA GLU A 147 -10.14 -28.37 -7.36
C GLU A 147 -10.97 -28.14 -8.66
N ALA A 148 -10.30 -27.82 -9.77
CA ALA A 148 -10.96 -27.65 -11.07
C ALA A 148 -10.60 -28.78 -12.03
#